data_1b64dcfa87a3a2b2c020322b6ce718fc
#
_entry.id   1b64dcfa87a3a2b2c020322b6ce718fc
#
_cell.length_a   1.000
_cell.length_b   1.000
_cell.length_c   1.000
_cell.angle_alpha   90.00
_cell.angle_beta   90.00
_cell.angle_gamma   90.00
#
_symmetry.space_group_name_H-M   'P 1'
#
loop_
_entity.id
_entity.type
_entity.pdbx_description
1 polymer ?
#
loop_
_entity_poly.entity_id
_entity_poly.type
_entity_poly.pdbx_seq_one_letter_code
_entity_poly.pdbx_strand_id
1 'polypeptide(L)'
;MMETDVRYNPGLLKLDLYCKGLRIDDSFFKEGRRGRQIMRTRAGLGSGLEAILPGELWTNIPVVESFAAKSPYLLFREDWPSDHAAPDPDEDRFVIRRDGDRELISEIRLSPKPSWYDRKTTSGKDMTKVGSLQGTYLGVYPSKVCEYWLEKPDKSNCKFCSVGLNLGVDDADDKSVQEVLEVVIAARDESGITYVDFNTGHYEGETYLDILEPYLRRVKEETGLLIGVQTPPHADLSRYHRLREMGVNRVSFCFEIWNRERFIEVCPGKHREYGLDRYLEAVRYCAEMGRSARVKTQSRVGVGPISFDPWVSNGEIIAGLEPPEDSIEAINWIT
;
A
#
# COMPACT_ATOMS: atom_id res chain seq x y z
N MET A 1 -21.76 -8.33 24.94
CA MET A 1 -21.23 -8.12 23.60
C MET A 1 -21.11 -9.51 22.97
N MET A 2 -21.84 -9.81 21.90
CA MET A 2 -21.58 -11.03 21.14
C MET A 2 -20.17 -10.87 20.55
N GLU A 3 -19.25 -11.71 20.99
CA GLU A 3 -17.95 -11.84 20.32
C GLU A 3 -18.25 -12.24 18.88
N THR A 4 -18.02 -11.34 17.93
CA THR A 4 -18.32 -11.63 16.52
C THR A 4 -17.27 -12.62 16.06
N ASP A 5 -17.68 -13.85 15.83
CA ASP A 5 -16.78 -14.93 15.45
C ASP A 5 -16.17 -14.64 14.07
N VAL A 6 -14.87 -14.43 14.04
CA VAL A 6 -14.10 -14.10 12.82
C VAL A 6 -14.26 -15.14 11.69
N ARG A 7 -14.65 -16.38 12.01
CA ARG A 7 -14.88 -17.46 11.05
C ARG A 7 -16.00 -17.16 10.06
N TYR A 8 -16.99 -16.39 10.49
CA TYR A 8 -18.21 -16.10 9.72
C TYR A 8 -18.19 -14.70 9.08
N ASN A 9 -17.12 -13.93 9.30
CA ASN A 9 -16.98 -12.59 8.73
C ASN A 9 -15.56 -12.37 8.19
N PRO A 10 -15.36 -12.53 6.88
CA PRO A 10 -14.04 -12.34 6.26
C PRO A 10 -13.43 -10.94 6.50
N GLY A 11 -14.26 -9.91 6.64
CA GLY A 11 -13.80 -8.55 6.94
C GLY A 11 -13.21 -8.44 8.34
N LEU A 12 -13.85 -9.06 9.35
CA LEU A 12 -13.31 -9.12 10.70
C LEU A 12 -12.06 -9.99 10.76
N LEU A 13 -12.05 -11.12 10.04
CA LEU A 13 -10.87 -11.97 9.93
C LEU A 13 -9.70 -11.20 9.31
N LYS A 14 -9.93 -10.44 8.25
CA LYS A 14 -8.92 -9.57 7.64
C LYS A 14 -8.31 -8.61 8.65
N LEU A 15 -9.15 -7.91 9.42
CA LEU A 15 -8.68 -6.96 10.45
C LEU A 15 -7.89 -7.68 11.54
N ASP A 16 -8.35 -8.83 11.98
CA ASP A 16 -7.70 -9.59 13.05
C ASP A 16 -6.33 -10.14 12.60
N LEU A 17 -6.25 -10.69 11.40
CA LEU A 17 -5.00 -11.12 10.78
C LEU A 17 -4.02 -9.97 10.58
N TYR A 18 -4.53 -8.79 10.19
CA TYR A 18 -3.72 -7.61 10.02
C TYR A 18 -3.10 -7.13 11.33
N CYS A 19 -3.88 -7.15 12.42
CA CYS A 19 -3.44 -6.71 13.74
C CYS A 19 -2.56 -7.73 14.46
N LYS A 20 -2.80 -9.03 14.25
CA LYS A 20 -2.13 -10.13 14.99
C LYS A 20 -1.06 -10.84 14.14
N GLY A 21 -1.09 -10.67 12.84
CA GLY A 21 -0.21 -11.40 11.92
C GLY A 21 -0.59 -12.86 11.76
N LEU A 22 0.28 -13.62 11.10
CA LEU A 22 0.12 -15.04 10.80
C LEU A 22 1.47 -15.73 10.95
N ARG A 23 1.52 -16.83 11.69
CA ARG A 23 2.68 -17.73 11.71
C ARG A 23 2.54 -18.75 10.60
N ILE A 24 3.65 -19.25 10.11
CA ILE A 24 3.69 -20.20 9.01
C ILE A 24 4.18 -21.54 9.57
N ASP A 25 3.40 -22.59 9.36
CA ASP A 25 3.76 -23.96 9.75
C ASP A 25 4.76 -24.56 8.75
N ASP A 26 5.60 -25.48 9.22
CA ASP A 26 6.59 -26.17 8.38
C ASP A 26 5.98 -26.92 7.18
N SER A 27 4.71 -27.30 7.26
CA SER A 27 3.98 -27.92 6.14
C SER A 27 3.93 -27.05 4.90
N PHE A 28 3.99 -25.73 5.07
CA PHE A 28 3.97 -24.76 3.99
C PHE A 28 5.23 -24.88 3.09
N PHE A 29 6.38 -25.20 3.68
CA PHE A 29 7.69 -25.28 3.00
C PHE A 29 7.98 -26.65 2.41
N LYS A 30 7.15 -27.66 2.65
CA LYS A 30 7.29 -28.96 1.99
C LYS A 30 7.10 -28.77 0.49
N GLU A 31 7.90 -29.46 -0.32
CA GLU A 31 7.84 -29.37 -1.78
C GLU A 31 6.40 -29.48 -2.29
N GLY A 32 5.87 -28.37 -2.75
CA GLY A 32 4.54 -28.25 -3.33
C GLY A 32 4.61 -28.34 -4.84
N ARG A 33 3.47 -28.63 -5.43
CA ARG A 33 3.31 -28.80 -6.88
C ARG A 33 3.68 -27.51 -7.68
N ARG A 34 3.64 -26.35 -7.02
CA ARG A 34 4.11 -25.06 -7.59
C ARG A 34 4.80 -24.27 -6.48
N GLY A 35 6.11 -24.22 -6.45
CA GLY A 35 6.91 -23.47 -5.46
C GLY A 35 6.48 -22.02 -5.33
N ARG A 36 5.44 -21.76 -4.53
CA ARG A 36 4.93 -20.40 -4.25
C ARG A 36 5.76 -19.81 -3.13
N GLN A 37 6.36 -18.67 -3.39
CA GLN A 37 7.13 -17.94 -2.40
C GLN A 37 6.19 -16.97 -1.63
N ILE A 38 6.45 -16.81 -0.34
CA ILE A 38 5.89 -15.73 0.44
C ILE A 38 6.44 -14.43 -0.14
N MET A 39 5.53 -13.59 -0.56
CA MET A 39 5.86 -12.32 -1.17
C MET A 39 6.00 -11.26 -0.09
N ARG A 40 7.14 -10.57 -0.07
CA ARG A 40 7.29 -9.34 0.71
C ARG A 40 6.63 -8.20 -0.05
N THR A 41 5.73 -7.49 0.60
CA THR A 41 5.25 -6.20 0.12
C THR A 41 6.10 -5.10 0.73
N ARG A 42 6.43 -4.08 -0.04
CA ARG A 42 7.37 -3.03 0.36
C ARG A 42 6.72 -1.80 0.93
N ALA A 43 5.49 -1.52 0.57
CA ALA A 43 4.85 -0.28 0.96
C ALA A 43 4.27 -0.37 2.38
N GLY A 44 4.82 0.44 3.28
CA GLY A 44 4.25 0.78 4.57
C GLY A 44 4.27 -0.32 5.63
N LEU A 45 4.03 -1.57 5.26
CA LEU A 45 3.92 -2.70 6.17
C LEU A 45 5.11 -3.65 6.14
N GLY A 46 6.15 -3.28 5.46
CA GLY A 46 7.41 -4.01 5.43
C GLY A 46 7.36 -5.31 4.66
N SER A 47 6.70 -6.31 5.15
CA SER A 47 6.65 -7.63 4.52
C SER A 47 5.41 -8.37 4.97
N GLY A 48 4.77 -9.07 4.04
CA GLY A 48 3.57 -9.81 4.33
C GLY A 48 3.30 -10.90 3.32
N LEU A 49 2.31 -11.73 3.67
CA LEU A 49 1.74 -12.72 2.78
C LEU A 49 0.51 -12.13 2.10
N GLU A 50 0.54 -12.01 0.80
CA GLU A 50 -0.64 -11.63 0.03
C GLU A 50 -1.58 -12.82 -0.12
N ALA A 51 -2.78 -12.71 0.42
CA ALA A 51 -3.76 -13.78 0.46
C ALA A 51 -5.15 -13.30 0.04
N ILE A 52 -5.98 -14.24 -0.43
CA ILE A 52 -7.37 -14.02 -0.79
C ILE A 52 -8.21 -14.83 0.19
N LEU A 53 -8.94 -14.12 1.04
CA LEU A 53 -9.89 -14.67 1.99
C LEU A 53 -11.23 -15.01 1.29
N PRO A 54 -12.13 -15.76 1.93
CA PRO A 54 -13.47 -16.02 1.41
C PRO A 54 -14.18 -14.73 0.96
N GLY A 55 -14.92 -14.81 -0.13
CA GLY A 55 -15.62 -13.66 -0.73
C GLY A 55 -14.71 -12.76 -1.57
N GLU A 56 -13.61 -13.29 -2.09
CA GLU A 56 -12.63 -12.58 -2.93
C GLU A 56 -11.98 -11.37 -2.22
N LEU A 57 -11.86 -11.44 -0.89
CA LEU A 57 -11.33 -10.37 -0.10
C LEU A 57 -9.79 -10.44 -0.03
N TRP A 58 -9.14 -9.59 -0.77
CA TRP A 58 -7.68 -9.47 -0.76
C TRP A 58 -7.15 -8.86 0.54
N THR A 59 -6.06 -9.42 1.04
CA THR A 59 -5.37 -8.92 2.23
C THR A 59 -3.88 -9.17 2.15
N ASN A 60 -3.12 -8.31 2.81
CA ASN A 60 -1.70 -8.52 3.06
C ASN A 60 -1.53 -8.79 4.57
N ILE A 61 -1.02 -9.96 4.90
CA ILE A 61 -0.95 -10.43 6.29
C ILE A 61 0.48 -10.35 6.78
N PRO A 62 0.79 -9.63 7.89
CA PRO A 62 2.10 -9.61 8.49
C PRO A 62 2.57 -11.02 8.91
N VAL A 63 3.78 -11.42 8.51
CA VAL A 63 4.33 -12.75 8.81
C VAL A 63 5.77 -12.72 9.37
N VAL A 64 6.50 -11.63 9.15
CA VAL A 64 7.90 -11.50 9.60
C VAL A 64 8.07 -10.49 10.72
N GLU A 65 7.07 -9.68 10.99
CA GLU A 65 7.08 -8.72 12.08
C GLU A 65 7.12 -9.43 13.43
N SER A 66 7.81 -8.85 14.40
CA SER A 66 8.03 -9.48 15.72
C SER A 66 6.74 -9.84 16.45
N PHE A 67 5.65 -9.09 16.23
CA PHE A 67 4.35 -9.41 16.82
C PHE A 67 3.69 -10.63 16.16
N ALA A 68 3.93 -10.87 14.87
CA ALA A 68 3.37 -12.00 14.15
C ALA A 68 3.87 -13.34 14.71
N ALA A 69 5.07 -13.38 15.30
CA ALA A 69 5.57 -14.56 15.99
C ALA A 69 4.71 -15.02 17.17
N LYS A 70 3.86 -14.13 17.70
CA LYS A 70 2.92 -14.41 18.81
C LYS A 70 1.48 -14.58 18.33
N SER A 71 1.26 -14.61 17.02
CA SER A 71 -0.08 -14.74 16.46
C SER A 71 -0.77 -16.03 16.92
N PRO A 72 -2.07 -15.99 17.24
CA PRO A 72 -2.86 -17.18 17.50
C PRO A 72 -3.20 -17.96 16.22
N TYR A 73 -2.76 -17.49 15.06
CA TYR A 73 -3.08 -18.05 13.76
C TYR A 73 -1.86 -18.70 13.14
N LEU A 74 -2.05 -19.92 12.58
CA LEU A 74 -1.03 -20.63 11.80
C LEU A 74 -1.56 -20.95 10.41
N LEU A 75 -0.73 -20.73 9.41
CA LEU A 75 -0.96 -21.14 8.03
C LEU A 75 -0.41 -22.55 7.81
N PHE A 76 -1.26 -23.44 7.31
CA PHE A 76 -0.91 -24.79 6.90
C PHE A 76 -1.13 -24.96 5.40
N ARG A 77 -0.31 -25.81 4.80
CA ARG A 77 -0.63 -26.47 3.55
C ARG A 77 -1.12 -27.87 3.87
N GLU A 78 -2.32 -28.20 3.45
CA GLU A 78 -2.97 -29.49 3.70
C GLU A 78 -3.38 -30.16 2.39
N ASP A 79 -3.50 -31.47 2.42
CA ASP A 79 -4.12 -32.22 1.32
C ASP A 79 -5.61 -31.89 1.24
N TRP A 80 -6.15 -31.97 0.02
CA TRP A 80 -7.59 -31.88 -0.16
C TRP A 80 -8.29 -33.08 0.52
N PRO A 81 -9.42 -32.88 1.21
CA PRO A 81 -10.18 -33.97 1.77
C PRO A 81 -10.56 -34.98 0.67
N SER A 82 -10.55 -36.28 0.99
CA SER A 82 -10.81 -37.35 0.02
C SER A 82 -12.22 -37.32 -0.59
N ASP A 83 -13.15 -36.62 0.07
CA ASP A 83 -14.54 -36.41 -0.36
C ASP A 83 -14.73 -35.10 -1.16
N HIS A 84 -13.69 -34.30 -1.32
CA HIS A 84 -13.70 -33.07 -2.10
C HIS A 84 -12.67 -33.18 -3.25
N ALA A 85 -13.16 -33.06 -4.47
CA ALA A 85 -12.25 -32.88 -5.59
C ALA A 85 -11.53 -31.53 -5.49
N ALA A 86 -10.22 -31.52 -5.66
CA ALA A 86 -9.48 -30.26 -5.80
C ALA A 86 -10.06 -29.46 -6.97
N PRO A 87 -10.31 -28.14 -6.84
CA PRO A 87 -10.77 -27.29 -7.95
C PRO A 87 -9.82 -27.36 -9.16
N ASP A 88 -8.52 -27.46 -8.89
CA ASP A 88 -7.44 -27.76 -9.86
C ASP A 88 -6.55 -28.86 -9.25
N PRO A 89 -6.25 -29.95 -9.97
CA PRO A 89 -5.38 -31.03 -9.48
C PRO A 89 -3.99 -30.53 -9.01
N ASP A 90 -3.55 -29.40 -9.51
CA ASP A 90 -2.26 -28.78 -9.18
C ASP A 90 -2.40 -27.66 -8.12
N GLU A 91 -3.57 -27.44 -7.58
CA GLU A 91 -3.79 -26.39 -6.57
C GLU A 91 -3.53 -26.93 -5.15
N ASP A 92 -2.61 -26.25 -4.45
CA ASP A 92 -2.37 -26.49 -3.04
C ASP A 92 -3.52 -25.92 -2.20
N ARG A 93 -3.94 -26.64 -1.18
CA ARG A 93 -4.94 -26.18 -0.20
C ARG A 93 -4.24 -25.48 0.95
N PHE A 94 -4.59 -24.22 1.18
CA PHE A 94 -4.08 -23.44 2.30
C PHE A 94 -5.18 -23.14 3.31
N VAL A 95 -4.89 -23.40 4.59
CA VAL A 95 -5.83 -23.20 5.68
C VAL A 95 -5.18 -22.44 6.83
N ILE A 96 -5.96 -21.54 7.42
CA ILE A 96 -5.60 -20.87 8.67
C ILE A 96 -6.25 -21.65 9.81
N ARG A 97 -5.45 -22.06 10.78
CA ARG A 97 -5.89 -22.72 11.99
C ARG A 97 -5.52 -21.92 13.23
N ARG A 98 -6.29 -22.08 14.30
CA ARG A 98 -5.96 -21.52 15.60
C ARG A 98 -4.84 -22.34 16.26
N ASP A 99 -3.89 -21.63 16.88
CA ASP A 99 -2.87 -22.26 17.70
C ASP A 99 -3.51 -22.92 18.94
N GLY A 100 -2.99 -24.05 19.34
CA GLY A 100 -3.48 -24.82 20.49
C GLY A 100 -4.48 -25.92 20.10
N ASP A 101 -5.71 -25.58 19.79
CA ASP A 101 -6.78 -26.54 19.46
C ASP A 101 -6.83 -26.97 17.99
N ARG A 102 -6.05 -26.30 17.13
CA ARG A 102 -5.99 -26.55 15.68
C ARG A 102 -7.33 -26.34 14.95
N GLU A 103 -8.26 -25.61 15.58
CA GLU A 103 -9.53 -25.28 14.96
C GLU A 103 -9.35 -24.61 13.60
N LEU A 104 -10.10 -25.05 12.59
CA LEU A 104 -10.11 -24.41 11.28
C LEU A 104 -10.78 -23.02 11.39
N ILE A 105 -10.04 -21.99 11.07
CA ILE A 105 -10.52 -20.60 11.04
C ILE A 105 -11.01 -20.24 9.65
N SER A 106 -10.19 -20.51 8.64
CA SER A 106 -10.55 -20.19 7.24
C SER A 106 -9.71 -21.01 6.27
N GLU A 107 -10.28 -21.32 5.13
CA GLU A 107 -9.54 -21.67 3.94
C GLU A 107 -9.21 -20.40 3.16
N ILE A 108 -8.02 -20.33 2.58
CA ILE A 108 -7.54 -19.18 1.84
C ILE A 108 -6.88 -19.59 0.53
N ARG A 109 -6.78 -18.65 -0.40
CA ARG A 109 -5.92 -18.80 -1.59
C ARG A 109 -4.74 -17.85 -1.47
N LEU A 110 -3.60 -18.26 -2.00
CA LEU A 110 -2.47 -17.35 -2.15
C LEU A 110 -2.59 -16.60 -3.46
N SER A 111 -2.14 -15.34 -3.45
CA SER A 111 -2.04 -14.55 -4.67
C SER A 111 -1.13 -15.26 -5.67
N PRO A 112 -1.52 -15.39 -6.94
CA PRO A 112 -0.66 -15.98 -7.95
C PRO A 112 0.57 -15.09 -8.16
N LYS A 113 1.76 -15.71 -8.19
CA LYS A 113 3.00 -14.99 -8.54
C LYS A 113 2.96 -14.64 -10.03
N PRO A 114 2.99 -13.37 -10.41
CA PRO A 114 3.05 -12.98 -11.81
C PRO A 114 4.42 -13.32 -12.41
N SER A 115 4.47 -13.62 -13.70
CA SER A 115 5.71 -14.01 -14.38
C SER A 115 6.72 -12.86 -14.46
N TRP A 116 6.27 -11.61 -14.45
CA TRP A 116 7.15 -10.45 -14.48
C TRP A 116 8.02 -10.33 -13.22
N TYR A 117 7.70 -11.01 -12.13
CA TYR A 117 8.53 -11.03 -10.92
C TYR A 117 9.89 -11.70 -11.15
N ASP A 118 9.99 -12.60 -12.12
CA ASP A 118 11.23 -13.27 -12.48
C ASP A 118 11.98 -12.55 -13.61
N ARG A 119 11.48 -11.39 -14.08
CA ARG A 119 12.09 -10.62 -15.16
C ARG A 119 12.93 -9.47 -14.65
N LYS A 120 13.79 -9.02 -15.54
CA LYS A 120 14.60 -7.81 -15.36
C LYS A 120 14.14 -6.72 -16.33
N THR A 121 14.34 -5.48 -15.93
CA THR A 121 14.23 -4.32 -16.83
C THR A 121 15.32 -4.38 -17.91
N THR A 122 15.18 -3.58 -18.93
CA THR A 122 16.20 -3.47 -20.01
C THR A 122 17.57 -3.03 -19.49
N SER A 123 17.62 -2.35 -18.34
CA SER A 123 18.88 -1.99 -17.65
C SER A 123 19.47 -3.15 -16.82
N GLY A 124 18.77 -4.28 -16.69
CA GLY A 124 19.20 -5.46 -15.92
C GLY A 124 18.78 -5.47 -14.46
N LYS A 125 17.97 -4.50 -14.00
CA LYS A 125 17.45 -4.43 -12.64
C LYS A 125 16.27 -5.40 -12.47
N ASP A 126 16.19 -6.13 -11.37
CA ASP A 126 15.05 -7.00 -11.07
C ASP A 126 13.77 -6.16 -10.98
N MET A 127 12.72 -6.55 -11.72
CA MET A 127 11.47 -5.77 -11.76
C MET A 127 10.82 -5.64 -10.39
N THR A 128 10.97 -6.67 -9.54
CA THR A 128 10.51 -6.65 -8.15
C THR A 128 11.20 -5.60 -7.28
N LYS A 129 12.37 -5.11 -7.67
CA LYS A 129 13.08 -4.01 -6.98
C LYS A 129 12.64 -2.62 -7.45
N VAL A 130 11.80 -2.54 -8.47
CA VAL A 130 11.30 -1.27 -9.02
C VAL A 130 9.90 -0.96 -8.56
N GLY A 131 9.02 -1.95 -8.51
CA GLY A 131 7.64 -1.78 -8.05
C GLY A 131 7.13 -3.01 -7.31
N SER A 132 6.15 -2.81 -6.45
CA SER A 132 5.46 -3.84 -5.67
C SER A 132 4.00 -3.95 -6.06
N LEU A 133 3.58 -5.14 -6.48
CA LEU A 133 2.16 -5.42 -6.68
C LEU A 133 1.44 -5.52 -5.34
N GLN A 134 0.30 -4.85 -5.22
CA GLN A 134 -0.57 -4.90 -4.06
C GLN A 134 -2.02 -5.05 -4.51
N GLY A 135 -2.45 -6.28 -4.68
CA GLY A 135 -3.77 -6.58 -5.25
C GLY A 135 -3.94 -6.01 -6.66
N THR A 136 -4.77 -5.00 -6.82
CA THR A 136 -5.10 -4.39 -8.12
C THR A 136 -4.29 -3.13 -8.44
N TYR A 137 -3.27 -2.80 -7.66
CA TYR A 137 -2.42 -1.65 -7.92
C TYR A 137 -0.93 -1.96 -7.76
N LEU A 138 -0.11 -1.11 -8.34
CA LEU A 138 1.34 -1.15 -8.22
C LEU A 138 1.82 0.02 -7.36
N GLY A 139 2.53 -0.27 -6.27
CA GLY A 139 3.23 0.72 -5.47
C GLY A 139 4.65 0.95 -5.99
N VAL A 140 5.04 2.21 -6.14
CA VAL A 140 6.37 2.60 -6.59
C VAL A 140 6.93 3.69 -5.68
N TYR A 141 8.15 3.52 -5.21
CA TYR A 141 8.91 4.54 -4.51
C TYR A 141 10.09 4.97 -5.38
N PRO A 142 9.95 5.99 -6.23
CA PRO A 142 10.97 6.34 -7.23
C PRO A 142 12.11 7.18 -6.69
N SER A 143 11.97 7.69 -5.47
CA SER A 143 12.90 8.64 -4.85
C SER A 143 14.02 7.92 -4.08
N LYS A 144 15.03 8.68 -3.70
CA LYS A 144 16.03 8.27 -2.72
C LYS A 144 15.41 8.11 -1.32
N VAL A 145 16.15 7.57 -0.39
CA VAL A 145 15.70 7.47 1.01
C VAL A 145 15.30 8.84 1.57
N CYS A 146 14.22 8.86 2.34
CA CYS A 146 13.76 10.05 3.05
C CYS A 146 14.87 10.63 3.93
N GLU A 147 15.12 11.93 3.87
CA GLU A 147 16.25 12.59 4.56
C GLU A 147 16.22 12.42 6.08
N TYR A 148 15.06 12.26 6.69
CA TYR A 148 14.93 11.96 8.12
C TYR A 148 15.67 10.69 8.56
N TRP A 149 15.95 9.77 7.63
CA TRP A 149 16.75 8.58 7.87
C TRP A 149 18.26 8.85 7.85
N LEU A 150 18.68 9.97 7.25
CA LEU A 150 20.08 10.34 7.06
C LEU A 150 20.61 11.30 8.14
N GLU A 151 19.73 11.88 8.94
CA GLU A 151 20.11 12.83 9.98
C GLU A 151 21.03 12.22 11.04
N LYS A 152 21.95 13.03 11.54
CA LYS A 152 22.92 12.66 12.58
C LYS A 152 22.98 13.78 13.63
N PRO A 153 23.23 13.44 14.91
CA PRO A 153 23.48 12.09 15.46
C PRO A 153 22.22 11.22 15.52
N ASP A 154 21.04 11.84 15.67
CA ASP A 154 19.78 11.15 15.88
C ASP A 154 18.87 11.28 14.64
N LYS A 155 18.38 10.16 14.15
CA LYS A 155 17.43 10.12 13.05
C LYS A 155 16.07 10.65 13.52
N SER A 156 15.43 11.46 12.68
CA SER A 156 14.08 11.98 12.94
C SER A 156 13.00 11.32 12.08
N ASN A 157 13.29 10.13 11.53
CA ASN A 157 12.32 9.36 10.76
C ASN A 157 11.11 8.95 11.62
N CYS A 158 9.96 8.79 10.97
CA CYS A 158 8.78 8.24 11.62
C CYS A 158 9.09 6.86 12.20
N LYS A 159 8.68 6.60 13.45
CA LYS A 159 9.07 5.39 14.20
C LYS A 159 8.54 4.08 13.58
N PHE A 160 7.49 4.14 12.79
CA PHE A 160 6.91 3.00 12.07
C PHE A 160 7.48 2.80 10.65
N CYS A 161 8.18 3.79 10.11
CA CYS A 161 8.62 3.77 8.71
C CYS A 161 9.79 2.81 8.51
N SER A 162 9.73 2.02 7.44
CA SER A 162 10.79 1.06 7.07
C SER A 162 11.56 1.43 5.80
N VAL A 163 11.27 2.58 5.18
CA VAL A 163 11.88 2.99 3.90
C VAL A 163 13.42 2.93 3.94
N GLY A 164 14.02 3.45 5.00
CA GLY A 164 15.48 3.42 5.14
C GLY A 164 16.09 2.05 5.44
N LEU A 165 15.27 1.03 5.65
CA LEU A 165 15.70 -0.37 5.81
C LEU A 165 15.57 -1.16 4.52
N ASN A 166 14.66 -0.75 3.64
CA ASN A 166 14.29 -1.48 2.43
C ASN A 166 15.03 -0.97 1.18
N LEU A 167 15.25 0.35 1.07
CA LEU A 167 15.94 0.95 -0.06
C LEU A 167 17.40 0.48 -0.15
N GLY A 168 17.81 0.06 -1.33
CA GLY A 168 19.11 -0.55 -1.59
C GLY A 168 19.17 -2.05 -1.27
N VAL A 169 18.14 -2.62 -0.66
CA VAL A 169 18.05 -4.06 -0.30
C VAL A 169 16.95 -4.74 -1.13
N ASP A 170 15.72 -4.60 -0.69
CA ASP A 170 14.54 -5.19 -1.37
C ASP A 170 13.93 -4.24 -2.41
N ASP A 171 14.20 -2.95 -2.30
CA ASP A 171 13.76 -1.90 -3.20
C ASP A 171 14.98 -1.15 -3.72
N ALA A 172 15.05 -0.88 -5.02
CA ALA A 172 16.18 -0.17 -5.59
C ALA A 172 16.23 1.27 -5.07
N ASP A 173 17.40 1.75 -4.74
CA ASP A 173 17.66 3.10 -4.24
C ASP A 173 17.71 4.15 -5.36
N ASP A 174 17.81 3.70 -6.60
CA ASP A 174 17.63 4.50 -7.81
C ASP A 174 16.68 3.77 -8.77
N LYS A 175 15.85 4.51 -9.45
CA LYS A 175 14.94 4.01 -10.48
C LYS A 175 14.81 5.03 -11.57
N SER A 176 15.10 4.67 -12.81
CA SER A 176 14.85 5.55 -13.95
C SER A 176 13.36 5.54 -14.32
N VAL A 177 12.91 6.59 -14.99
CA VAL A 177 11.54 6.66 -15.53
C VAL A 177 11.24 5.50 -16.47
N GLN A 178 12.23 5.06 -17.25
CA GLN A 178 12.08 3.94 -18.16
C GLN A 178 11.90 2.61 -17.42
N GLU A 179 12.68 2.33 -16.38
CA GLU A 179 12.54 1.13 -15.56
C GLU A 179 11.15 1.05 -14.91
N VAL A 180 10.68 2.18 -14.36
CA VAL A 180 9.33 2.25 -13.76
C VAL A 180 8.26 1.98 -14.81
N LEU A 181 8.37 2.59 -15.99
CA LEU A 181 7.41 2.37 -17.09
C LEU A 181 7.37 0.89 -17.52
N GLU A 182 8.52 0.23 -17.66
CA GLU A 182 8.59 -1.19 -18.01
C GLU A 182 7.84 -2.07 -17.00
N VAL A 183 8.02 -1.79 -15.71
CA VAL A 183 7.36 -2.55 -14.65
C VAL A 183 5.86 -2.26 -14.59
N VAL A 184 5.45 -1.01 -14.77
CA VAL A 184 4.03 -0.62 -14.85
C VAL A 184 3.33 -1.32 -16.01
N ILE A 185 3.94 -1.36 -17.19
CA ILE A 185 3.40 -2.05 -18.37
C ILE A 185 3.28 -3.56 -18.09
N ALA A 186 4.32 -4.18 -17.54
CA ALA A 186 4.30 -5.60 -17.21
C ALA A 186 3.19 -5.93 -16.18
N ALA A 187 3.06 -5.13 -15.14
CA ALA A 187 2.02 -5.31 -14.13
C ALA A 187 0.60 -5.07 -14.69
N ARG A 188 0.42 -4.09 -15.60
CA ARG A 188 -0.85 -3.86 -16.28
C ARG A 188 -1.24 -5.07 -17.14
N ASP A 189 -0.33 -5.54 -17.96
CA ASP A 189 -0.63 -6.53 -18.99
C ASP A 189 -0.79 -7.95 -18.41
N GLU A 190 -0.08 -8.28 -17.32
CA GLU A 190 -0.13 -9.61 -16.72
C GLU A 190 -0.96 -9.69 -15.43
N SER A 191 -0.95 -8.64 -14.62
CA SER A 191 -1.65 -8.63 -13.32
C SER A 191 -2.93 -7.80 -13.35
N GLY A 192 -3.23 -7.12 -14.45
CA GLY A 192 -4.47 -6.36 -14.63
C GLY A 192 -4.59 -5.18 -13.67
N ILE A 193 -3.48 -4.57 -13.26
CA ILE A 193 -3.55 -3.39 -12.39
C ILE A 193 -4.32 -2.25 -13.08
N THR A 194 -5.09 -1.51 -12.30
CA THR A 194 -5.85 -0.35 -12.76
C THR A 194 -5.31 0.97 -12.22
N TYR A 195 -4.35 0.89 -11.31
CA TYR A 195 -3.86 2.03 -10.55
C TYR A 195 -2.37 1.89 -10.21
N VAL A 196 -1.65 3.00 -10.26
CA VAL A 196 -0.26 3.11 -9.81
C VAL A 196 -0.18 4.13 -8.69
N ASP A 197 0.43 3.78 -7.57
CA ASP A 197 0.62 4.66 -6.41
C ASP A 197 2.09 5.01 -6.25
N PHE A 198 2.40 6.30 -6.35
CA PHE A 198 3.76 6.82 -6.20
C PHE A 198 3.96 7.38 -4.80
N ASN A 199 4.94 6.86 -4.10
CA ASN A 199 5.30 7.25 -2.76
C ASN A 199 6.58 8.07 -2.73
N THR A 200 6.65 9.08 -1.84
CA THR A 200 7.88 9.85 -1.60
C THR A 200 8.15 10.02 -0.11
N GLY A 201 9.38 10.48 0.19
CA GLY A 201 9.77 10.95 1.51
C GLY A 201 9.89 12.47 1.58
N HIS A 202 10.49 12.95 2.67
CA HIS A 202 10.92 14.34 2.82
C HIS A 202 12.28 14.56 2.15
N TYR A 203 12.39 15.67 1.43
CA TYR A 203 13.64 16.16 0.82
C TYR A 203 13.75 17.66 1.01
N GLU A 204 14.97 18.14 1.22
CA GLU A 204 15.28 19.56 1.35
C GLU A 204 14.72 20.36 0.15
N GLY A 205 14.20 21.56 0.44
CA GLY A 205 13.56 22.41 -0.56
C GLY A 205 12.24 21.88 -1.09
N GLU A 206 11.64 20.88 -0.42
CA GLU A 206 10.35 20.27 -0.80
C GLU A 206 10.30 19.77 -2.27
N THR A 207 11.42 19.23 -2.75
CA THR A 207 11.62 18.82 -4.15
C THR A 207 10.88 17.54 -4.55
N TYR A 208 10.16 16.89 -3.62
CA TYR A 208 9.49 15.60 -3.85
C TYR A 208 8.48 15.63 -5.02
N LEU A 209 7.80 16.75 -5.26
CA LEU A 209 6.89 16.85 -6.42
C LEU A 209 7.65 16.94 -7.73
N ASP A 210 8.80 17.64 -7.76
CA ASP A 210 9.65 17.72 -8.95
C ASP A 210 10.28 16.37 -9.30
N ILE A 211 10.65 15.58 -8.27
CA ILE A 211 11.15 14.23 -8.44
C ILE A 211 10.08 13.32 -9.08
N LEU A 212 8.83 13.46 -8.66
CA LEU A 212 7.73 12.61 -9.15
C LEU A 212 7.29 12.97 -10.57
N GLU A 213 7.31 14.23 -10.95
CA GLU A 213 6.69 14.73 -12.20
C GLU A 213 7.09 13.93 -13.46
N PRO A 214 8.37 13.59 -13.71
CA PRO A 214 8.76 12.82 -14.89
C PRO A 214 8.11 11.44 -14.97
N TYR A 215 7.96 10.76 -13.81
CA TYR A 215 7.34 9.45 -13.73
C TYR A 215 5.84 9.53 -13.96
N LEU A 216 5.17 10.47 -13.31
CA LEU A 216 3.72 10.67 -13.41
C LEU A 216 3.33 10.94 -14.86
N ARG A 217 4.01 11.87 -15.51
CA ARG A 217 3.77 12.23 -16.91
C ARG A 217 3.95 11.03 -17.83
N ARG A 218 5.11 10.38 -17.75
CA ARG A 218 5.45 9.27 -18.63
C ARG A 218 4.51 8.07 -18.46
N VAL A 219 4.21 7.70 -17.23
CA VAL A 219 3.29 6.59 -16.96
C VAL A 219 1.87 6.94 -17.42
N LYS A 220 1.40 8.16 -17.19
CA LYS A 220 0.07 8.57 -17.63
C LYS A 220 -0.07 8.55 -19.15
N GLU A 221 0.89 9.12 -19.85
CA GLU A 221 0.91 9.22 -21.32
C GLU A 221 0.93 7.84 -21.99
N GLU A 222 1.73 6.89 -21.46
CA GLU A 222 1.93 5.58 -22.10
C GLU A 222 0.89 4.53 -21.68
N THR A 223 0.21 4.70 -20.54
CA THR A 223 -0.66 3.64 -20.01
C THR A 223 -2.10 4.06 -19.79
N GLY A 224 -2.37 5.34 -19.59
CA GLY A 224 -3.69 5.85 -19.24
C GLY A 224 -4.21 5.41 -17.86
N LEU A 225 -3.42 4.66 -17.08
CA LEU A 225 -3.83 4.16 -15.76
C LEU A 225 -4.20 5.30 -14.81
N LEU A 226 -4.98 4.98 -13.79
CA LEU A 226 -5.20 5.88 -12.67
C LEU A 226 -3.89 6.03 -11.89
N ILE A 227 -3.59 7.25 -11.44
CA ILE A 227 -2.36 7.58 -10.72
C ILE A 227 -2.68 8.23 -9.38
N GLY A 228 -2.07 7.72 -8.31
CA GLY A 228 -2.02 8.34 -7.00
C GLY A 228 -0.62 8.78 -6.61
N VAL A 229 -0.59 9.74 -5.71
CA VAL A 229 0.65 10.27 -5.13
C VAL A 229 0.50 10.33 -3.62
N GLN A 230 1.46 9.76 -2.91
CA GLN A 230 1.59 9.91 -1.46
C GLN A 230 2.81 10.80 -1.17
N THR A 231 2.59 11.94 -0.53
CA THR A 231 3.61 12.99 -0.41
C THR A 231 3.44 13.79 0.88
N PRO A 232 4.51 14.39 1.42
CA PRO A 232 4.38 15.47 2.37
C PRO A 232 3.61 16.67 1.78
N PRO A 233 3.05 17.57 2.62
CA PRO A 233 2.35 18.76 2.14
C PRO A 233 3.34 19.81 1.65
N HIS A 234 3.23 20.24 0.40
CA HIS A 234 4.06 21.31 -0.18
C HIS A 234 3.63 22.70 0.30
N ALA A 235 4.60 23.61 0.53
CA ALA A 235 4.32 24.98 0.97
C ALA A 235 3.48 25.74 -0.06
N ASP A 236 3.78 25.57 -1.33
CA ASP A 236 2.98 26.09 -2.43
C ASP A 236 1.90 25.09 -2.83
N LEU A 237 0.71 25.24 -2.28
CA LEU A 237 -0.44 24.36 -2.56
C LEU A 237 -0.88 24.42 -4.04
N SER A 238 -0.53 25.50 -4.78
CA SER A 238 -0.88 25.62 -6.20
C SER A 238 -0.23 24.53 -7.06
N ARG A 239 0.85 23.90 -6.58
CA ARG A 239 1.53 22.77 -7.23
C ARG A 239 0.61 21.57 -7.46
N TYR A 240 -0.41 21.39 -6.63
CA TYR A 240 -1.38 20.30 -6.79
C TYR A 240 -2.31 20.49 -7.99
N HIS A 241 -2.53 21.72 -8.47
CA HIS A 241 -3.21 21.94 -9.77
C HIS A 241 -2.40 21.33 -10.93
N ARG A 242 -1.08 21.51 -10.90
CA ARG A 242 -0.20 20.94 -11.92
C ARG A 242 -0.20 19.41 -11.92
N LEU A 243 -0.23 18.78 -10.73
CA LEU A 243 -0.38 17.33 -10.63
C LEU A 243 -1.69 16.87 -11.30
N ARG A 244 -2.78 17.57 -11.05
CA ARG A 244 -4.07 17.28 -11.66
C ARG A 244 -4.04 17.45 -13.19
N GLU A 245 -3.42 18.49 -13.69
CA GLU A 245 -3.25 18.75 -15.12
C GLU A 245 -2.43 17.64 -15.81
N MET A 246 -1.50 17.01 -15.10
CA MET A 246 -0.75 15.84 -15.56
C MET A 246 -1.57 14.54 -15.51
N GLY A 247 -2.80 14.57 -15.03
CA GLY A 247 -3.68 13.42 -14.95
C GLY A 247 -3.56 12.58 -13.67
N VAL A 248 -2.98 13.14 -12.59
CA VAL A 248 -3.04 12.53 -11.25
C VAL A 248 -4.49 12.50 -10.77
N ASN A 249 -4.90 11.39 -10.22
CA ASN A 249 -6.28 11.13 -9.81
C ASN A 249 -6.47 11.18 -8.28
N ARG A 250 -5.41 10.93 -7.53
CA ARG A 250 -5.43 10.93 -6.07
C ARG A 250 -4.17 11.59 -5.52
N VAL A 251 -4.33 12.42 -4.50
CA VAL A 251 -3.23 12.90 -3.65
C VAL A 251 -3.50 12.49 -2.22
N SER A 252 -2.56 11.81 -1.60
CA SER A 252 -2.62 11.36 -0.22
C SER A 252 -1.58 12.08 0.62
N PHE A 253 -2.03 12.59 1.76
CA PHE A 253 -1.19 13.24 2.76
C PHE A 253 -1.14 12.35 4.00
N CYS A 254 -0.08 11.57 4.10
CA CYS A 254 0.10 10.59 5.16
C CYS A 254 0.52 11.28 6.46
N PHE A 255 -0.44 11.86 7.19
CA PHE A 255 -0.15 12.44 8.51
C PHE A 255 -0.07 11.37 9.61
N GLU A 256 -0.68 10.22 9.43
CA GLU A 256 -0.55 8.98 10.20
C GLU A 256 -1.14 9.02 11.62
N ILE A 257 -1.06 10.15 12.31
CA ILE A 257 -1.42 10.35 13.71
C ILE A 257 -2.23 11.65 13.85
N TRP A 258 -3.42 11.57 14.41
CA TRP A 258 -4.30 12.72 14.69
C TRP A 258 -3.99 13.39 16.01
N ASN A 259 -3.64 12.60 17.04
CA ASN A 259 -3.25 13.11 18.34
C ASN A 259 -1.93 13.89 18.25
N ARG A 260 -1.96 15.17 18.61
CA ARG A 260 -0.82 16.09 18.43
C ARG A 260 0.41 15.69 19.24
N GLU A 261 0.23 15.21 20.46
CA GLU A 261 1.37 14.78 21.30
C GLU A 261 2.00 13.50 20.73
N ARG A 262 1.18 12.55 20.31
CA ARG A 262 1.66 11.32 19.65
C ARG A 262 2.28 11.61 18.29
N PHE A 263 1.78 12.60 17.54
CA PHE A 263 2.38 13.02 16.28
C PHE A 263 3.81 13.53 16.47
N ILE A 264 4.04 14.36 17.51
CA ILE A 264 5.38 14.83 17.88
C ILE A 264 6.30 13.65 18.22
N GLU A 265 5.81 12.72 19.00
CA GLU A 265 6.59 11.56 19.46
C GLU A 265 6.92 10.59 18.32
N VAL A 266 5.94 10.25 17.49
CA VAL A 266 6.03 9.19 16.49
C VAL A 266 6.58 9.68 15.16
N CYS A 267 6.32 10.94 14.82
CA CYS A 267 6.71 11.57 13.54
C CYS A 267 7.56 12.84 13.75
N PRO A 268 8.68 12.78 14.47
CA PRO A 268 9.43 13.98 14.90
C PRO A 268 9.89 14.86 13.73
N GLY A 269 10.35 14.27 12.63
CA GLY A 269 10.73 15.01 11.42
C GLY A 269 9.54 15.70 10.75
N LYS A 270 8.42 15.00 10.59
CA LYS A 270 7.18 15.59 10.04
C LYS A 270 6.69 16.75 10.91
N HIS A 271 6.75 16.59 12.23
CA HIS A 271 6.36 17.65 13.15
C HIS A 271 7.24 18.90 13.00
N ARG A 272 8.56 18.71 12.96
CA ARG A 272 9.53 19.82 12.85
C ARG A 272 9.35 20.61 11.55
N GLU A 273 9.21 19.92 10.42
CA GLU A 273 9.19 20.54 9.09
C GLU A 273 7.81 21.07 8.68
N TYR A 274 6.77 20.33 9.01
CA TYR A 274 5.43 20.62 8.50
C TYR A 274 4.41 20.93 9.61
N GLY A 275 4.49 20.25 10.75
CA GLY A 275 3.42 20.20 11.72
C GLY A 275 2.16 19.53 11.18
N LEU A 276 1.27 19.10 12.05
CA LEU A 276 0.01 18.45 11.65
C LEU A 276 -0.91 19.39 10.85
N ASP A 277 -0.98 20.67 11.25
CA ASP A 277 -1.90 21.62 10.63
C ASP A 277 -1.67 21.81 9.13
N ARG A 278 -0.41 21.78 8.68
CA ARG A 278 -0.08 21.89 7.26
C ARG A 278 -0.54 20.66 6.46
N TYR A 279 -0.50 19.46 7.06
CA TYR A 279 -1.10 18.26 6.46
C TYR A 279 -2.60 18.44 6.27
N LEU A 280 -3.31 18.89 7.32
CA LEU A 280 -4.75 19.07 7.27
C LEU A 280 -5.17 20.17 6.29
N GLU A 281 -4.39 21.24 6.19
CA GLU A 281 -4.60 22.32 5.21
C GLU A 281 -4.49 21.77 3.78
N ALA A 282 -3.46 20.99 3.48
CA ALA A 282 -3.26 20.40 2.16
C ALA A 282 -4.39 19.42 1.78
N VAL A 283 -4.85 18.59 2.72
CA VAL A 283 -6.03 17.72 2.50
C VAL A 283 -7.25 18.53 2.12
N ARG A 284 -7.57 19.60 2.88
CA ARG A 284 -8.73 20.47 2.60
C ARG A 284 -8.62 21.16 1.26
N TYR A 285 -7.46 21.77 0.99
CA TYR A 285 -7.23 22.48 -0.27
C TYR A 285 -7.45 21.57 -1.48
N CYS A 286 -6.87 20.38 -1.46
CA CYS A 286 -7.02 19.41 -2.55
C CYS A 286 -8.44 18.86 -2.64
N ALA A 287 -9.16 18.68 -1.52
CA ALA A 287 -10.57 18.29 -1.54
C ALA A 287 -11.46 19.36 -2.19
N GLU A 288 -11.21 20.63 -1.90
CA GLU A 288 -11.93 21.77 -2.51
C GLU A 288 -11.68 21.88 -4.02
N MET A 289 -10.46 21.61 -4.47
CA MET A 289 -10.15 21.50 -5.91
C MET A 289 -11.05 20.46 -6.60
N GLY A 290 -11.28 19.31 -5.97
CA GLY A 290 -12.15 18.27 -6.50
C GLY A 290 -13.62 18.69 -6.56
N ARG A 291 -14.14 19.35 -5.53
CA ARG A 291 -15.52 19.87 -5.48
C ARG A 291 -15.77 20.94 -6.55
N SER A 292 -14.87 21.89 -6.69
CA SER A 292 -14.97 22.98 -7.67
C SER A 292 -15.00 22.46 -9.12
N ALA A 293 -14.29 21.38 -9.41
CA ALA A 293 -14.32 20.77 -10.73
C ALA A 293 -15.65 20.05 -11.01
N ARG A 294 -16.19 19.32 -10.03
CA ARG A 294 -17.51 18.66 -10.16
C ARG A 294 -18.62 19.66 -10.49
N VAL A 295 -18.62 20.81 -9.83
CA VAL A 295 -19.59 21.89 -10.10
C VAL A 295 -19.46 22.43 -11.53
N LYS A 296 -18.24 22.63 -12.04
CA LYS A 296 -18.03 23.07 -13.44
C LYS A 296 -18.48 22.04 -14.47
N THR A 297 -18.37 20.75 -14.17
CA THR A 297 -18.81 19.66 -15.07
C THR A 297 -20.34 19.55 -15.08
N GLN A 298 -21.01 19.74 -13.94
CA GLN A 298 -22.49 19.72 -13.86
C GLN A 298 -23.13 20.91 -14.53
N SER A 299 -22.49 22.07 -14.58
CA SER A 299 -23.03 23.28 -15.25
C SER A 299 -22.91 23.26 -16.79
N ARG A 300 -22.19 22.29 -17.35
CA ARG A 300 -22.10 22.06 -18.79
C ARG A 300 -22.97 20.86 -19.20
N VAL A 301 -24.27 20.97 -19.01
CA VAL A 301 -25.23 20.00 -19.57
C VAL A 301 -25.38 20.27 -21.07
N GLY A 302 -24.40 19.84 -21.83
CA GLY A 302 -24.48 19.62 -23.25
C GLY A 302 -24.07 18.16 -23.51
N VAL A 303 -24.90 17.43 -24.22
CA VAL A 303 -24.79 16.00 -24.50
C VAL A 303 -23.43 15.68 -25.13
N GLY A 304 -22.43 15.38 -24.31
CA GLY A 304 -21.15 14.83 -24.67
C GLY A 304 -20.79 13.70 -23.71
N PRO A 305 -19.89 12.79 -24.05
CA PRO A 305 -19.46 11.74 -23.12
C PRO A 305 -18.97 12.41 -21.83
N ILE A 306 -19.56 12.01 -20.70
CA ILE A 306 -19.13 12.45 -19.38
C ILE A 306 -17.70 11.95 -19.21
N SER A 307 -16.72 12.84 -19.39
CA SER A 307 -15.34 12.50 -19.05
C SER A 307 -15.28 12.46 -17.53
N PHE A 308 -15.23 11.27 -16.96
CA PHE A 308 -14.99 11.06 -15.55
C PHE A 308 -13.50 11.36 -15.29
N ASP A 309 -13.21 12.53 -14.74
CA ASP A 309 -11.87 12.88 -14.25
C ASP A 309 -11.89 12.76 -12.71
N PRO A 310 -11.59 11.59 -12.17
CA PRO A 310 -11.59 11.38 -10.73
C PRO A 310 -10.43 12.14 -10.09
N TRP A 311 -10.76 12.99 -9.14
CA TRP A 311 -9.79 13.63 -8.25
C TRP A 311 -10.20 13.39 -6.81
N VAL A 312 -9.27 12.79 -6.04
CA VAL A 312 -9.46 12.47 -4.63
C VAL A 312 -8.31 13.06 -3.82
N SER A 313 -8.63 13.72 -2.72
CA SER A 313 -7.69 14.07 -1.66
C SER A 313 -8.03 13.24 -0.43
N ASN A 314 -7.02 12.65 0.20
CA ASN A 314 -7.21 11.90 1.43
C ASN A 314 -6.02 12.08 2.38
N GLY A 315 -6.27 11.81 3.67
CA GLY A 315 -5.25 11.55 4.66
C GLY A 315 -5.15 10.06 4.93
N GLU A 316 -4.06 9.64 5.51
CA GLU A 316 -3.86 8.28 6.00
C GLU A 316 -3.53 8.32 7.49
N ILE A 317 -4.08 7.36 8.23
CA ILE A 317 -3.84 7.15 9.65
C ILE A 317 -3.40 5.72 9.91
N ILE A 318 -2.58 5.53 10.94
CA ILE A 318 -2.16 4.19 11.38
C ILE A 318 -2.85 3.90 12.70
N ALA A 319 -3.87 3.03 12.65
CA ALA A 319 -4.59 2.61 13.84
C ALA A 319 -3.67 1.88 14.83
N GLY A 320 -3.81 2.20 16.12
CA GLY A 320 -3.05 1.57 17.20
C GLY A 320 -1.80 2.33 17.65
N LEU A 321 -1.43 3.43 16.99
CA LEU A 321 -0.34 4.31 17.42
C LEU A 321 -0.82 5.47 18.31
N GLU A 322 -2.12 5.66 18.40
CA GLU A 322 -2.80 6.66 19.22
C GLU A 322 -4.05 6.05 19.87
N PRO A 323 -4.69 6.72 20.83
CA PRO A 323 -5.98 6.28 21.38
C PRO A 323 -7.02 6.08 20.28
N PRO A 324 -7.88 5.05 20.36
CA PRO A 324 -8.90 4.77 19.32
C PRO A 324 -9.84 5.94 19.06
N GLU A 325 -10.13 6.75 20.06
CA GLU A 325 -11.00 7.92 19.99
C GLU A 325 -10.43 8.96 19.02
N ASP A 326 -9.11 9.18 19.08
CA ASP A 326 -8.41 10.13 18.19
C ASP A 326 -8.43 9.62 16.74
N SER A 327 -8.17 8.34 16.52
CA SER A 327 -8.28 7.73 15.19
C SER A 327 -9.70 7.81 14.62
N ILE A 328 -10.74 7.65 15.46
CA ILE A 328 -12.14 7.80 15.05
C ILE A 328 -12.44 9.27 14.69
N GLU A 329 -11.92 10.22 15.45
CA GLU A 329 -12.05 11.65 15.13
C GLU A 329 -11.38 11.97 13.79
N ALA A 330 -10.18 11.45 13.55
CA ALA A 330 -9.49 11.59 12.28
C ALA A 330 -10.32 11.05 11.10
N ILE A 331 -10.90 9.85 11.25
CA ILE A 331 -11.75 9.23 10.22
C ILE A 331 -12.94 10.14 9.92
N ASN A 332 -13.66 10.61 10.95
CA ASN A 332 -14.82 11.49 10.80
C ASN A 332 -14.44 12.84 10.14
N TRP A 333 -13.21 13.29 10.35
CA TRP A 333 -12.74 14.54 9.74
C TRP A 333 -12.36 14.34 8.25
N ILE A 334 -11.81 13.17 7.87
CA ILE A 334 -11.41 12.87 6.49
C ILE A 334 -12.62 12.59 5.60
N THR A 335 -13.66 11.94 6.12
CA THR A 335 -14.84 11.48 5.38
C THR A 335 -15.93 12.54 5.32
#